data_78dbdd75aee096b7a80ec16dd0eb330e
#
_entry.id   78dbdd75aee096b7a80ec16dd0eb330e
#
_cell.length_a   1.000
_cell.length_b   1.000
_cell.length_c   1.000
_cell.angle_alpha   90.00
_cell.angle_beta   90.00
_cell.angle_gamma   90.00
#
_symmetry.space_group_name_H-M   'P 1'
#
loop_
_entity.id
_entity.type
_entity.pdbx_description
1 polymer ?
#
loop_
_entity_poly.entity_id
_entity_poly.type
_entity_poly.pdbx_seq_one_letter_code
_entity_poly.pdbx_strand_id
1 'polypeptide(L)'
;MWSLELLARRGLRLAAVALAAGAVSACFRPLYGPTATGEPLKDVLAAIDVQKVVTSLNRERLGHYLRSELVFNLDGSGEPPPKRYKLALAVSESASSPIVDTATGRAVSSTLNADVTYTLTNFTGTETIVKGTASASASYERSAQRFADVRAARDAEIRAAKLLADQIKTRVALALVSKS
;
A
#
# COMPACT_ATOMS: atom_id res chain seq x y z
N MET A 1 -16.28 -42.89 -43.85
CA MET A 1 -17.08 -41.85 -43.23
C MET A 1 -16.73 -41.60 -41.75
N TRP A 2 -15.94 -42.46 -41.10
CA TRP A 2 -15.59 -42.30 -39.67
C TRP A 2 -14.46 -41.28 -39.37
N SER A 3 -13.65 -40.95 -40.35
CA SER A 3 -12.53 -40.00 -40.16
C SER A 3 -12.96 -38.52 -40.07
N LEU A 4 -14.06 -38.15 -40.72
CA LEU A 4 -14.57 -36.76 -40.69
C LEU A 4 -15.18 -36.39 -39.34
N GLU A 5 -15.86 -37.30 -38.65
CA GLU A 5 -16.43 -37.07 -37.34
C GLU A 5 -15.36 -36.90 -36.25
N LEU A 6 -14.25 -37.62 -36.34
CA LEU A 6 -13.12 -37.50 -35.43
C LEU A 6 -12.39 -36.17 -35.58
N LEU A 7 -12.25 -35.69 -36.82
CA LEU A 7 -11.67 -34.35 -37.08
C LEU A 7 -12.59 -33.22 -36.60
N ALA A 8 -13.90 -33.34 -36.80
CA ALA A 8 -14.88 -32.37 -36.32
C ALA A 8 -14.91 -32.28 -34.77
N ARG A 9 -14.87 -33.42 -34.08
CA ARG A 9 -14.82 -33.46 -32.61
C ARG A 9 -13.52 -32.91 -32.03
N ARG A 10 -12.37 -33.12 -32.70
CA ARG A 10 -11.09 -32.55 -32.33
C ARG A 10 -11.06 -31.03 -32.56
N GLY A 11 -11.60 -30.55 -33.68
CA GLY A 11 -11.74 -29.12 -33.97
C GLY A 11 -12.62 -28.39 -32.93
N LEU A 12 -13.76 -29.01 -32.56
CA LEU A 12 -14.67 -28.44 -31.57
C LEU A 12 -14.02 -28.37 -30.17
N ARG A 13 -13.22 -29.37 -29.79
CA ARG A 13 -12.48 -29.35 -28.49
C ARG A 13 -11.39 -28.29 -28.48
N LEU A 14 -10.66 -28.10 -29.57
CA LEU A 14 -9.65 -27.04 -29.68
C LEU A 14 -10.27 -25.64 -29.65
N ALA A 15 -11.41 -25.45 -30.33
CA ALA A 15 -12.16 -24.21 -30.29
C ALA A 15 -12.69 -23.91 -28.87
N ALA A 16 -13.19 -24.88 -28.13
CA ALA A 16 -13.66 -24.72 -26.77
C ALA A 16 -12.51 -24.37 -25.80
N VAL A 17 -11.33 -24.98 -25.96
CA VAL A 17 -10.13 -24.67 -25.17
C VAL A 17 -9.63 -23.25 -25.48
N ALA A 18 -9.62 -22.83 -26.75
CA ALA A 18 -9.22 -21.47 -27.13
C ALA A 18 -10.19 -20.42 -26.61
N LEU A 19 -11.51 -20.69 -26.61
CA LEU A 19 -12.53 -19.83 -26.03
C LEU A 19 -12.38 -19.71 -24.50
N ALA A 20 -12.12 -20.82 -23.80
CA ALA A 20 -11.87 -20.83 -22.36
C ALA A 20 -10.59 -20.08 -21.99
N ALA A 21 -9.51 -20.24 -22.77
CA ALA A 21 -8.25 -19.50 -22.57
C ALA A 21 -8.43 -17.98 -22.81
N GLY A 22 -9.24 -17.58 -23.79
CA GLY A 22 -9.59 -16.18 -24.05
C GLY A 22 -10.44 -15.55 -22.93
N ALA A 23 -11.34 -16.31 -22.31
CA ALA A 23 -12.18 -15.83 -21.22
C ALA A 23 -11.36 -15.58 -19.95
N VAL A 24 -10.31 -16.37 -19.67
CA VAL A 24 -9.45 -16.18 -18.50
C VAL A 24 -8.57 -14.94 -18.63
N SER A 25 -8.09 -14.59 -19.82
CA SER A 25 -7.27 -13.40 -20.05
C SER A 25 -8.06 -12.07 -19.90
N ALA A 26 -9.37 -12.09 -20.10
CA ALA A 26 -10.23 -10.91 -19.91
C ALA A 26 -10.38 -10.49 -18.44
N CYS A 27 -10.12 -11.39 -17.47
CA CYS A 27 -10.20 -11.10 -16.03
C CYS A 27 -8.91 -10.49 -15.46
N PHE A 28 -7.81 -10.48 -16.22
CA PHE A 28 -6.51 -9.94 -15.75
C PHE A 28 -6.36 -8.49 -16.19
N ARG A 29 -6.88 -7.54 -15.40
CA ARG A 29 -6.48 -6.13 -15.52
C ARG A 29 -5.20 -5.92 -14.71
N PRO A 30 -4.07 -5.50 -15.31
CA PRO A 30 -2.88 -5.16 -14.56
C PRO A 30 -3.20 -3.97 -13.65
N LEU A 31 -2.87 -4.07 -12.36
CA LEU A 31 -3.14 -3.03 -11.34
C LEU A 31 -2.54 -1.67 -11.72
N TYR A 32 -1.47 -1.66 -12.50
CA TYR A 32 -0.79 -0.46 -12.99
C TYR A 32 -1.01 -0.22 -14.49
N GLY A 33 -2.09 -0.76 -15.06
CA GLY A 33 -2.52 -0.45 -16.42
C GLY A 33 -3.10 0.96 -16.55
N PRO A 34 -3.42 1.40 -17.78
CA PRO A 34 -4.08 2.69 -17.98
C PRO A 34 -5.43 2.71 -17.26
N THR A 35 -5.79 3.88 -16.75
CA THR A 35 -7.12 4.14 -16.17
C THR A 35 -8.21 3.98 -17.22
N ALA A 36 -9.48 3.96 -16.84
CA ALA A 36 -10.59 3.90 -17.79
C ALA A 36 -10.64 5.13 -18.72
N THR A 37 -10.07 6.25 -18.31
CA THR A 37 -9.87 7.46 -19.13
C THR A 37 -8.67 7.36 -20.08
N GLY A 38 -7.90 6.25 -20.05
CA GLY A 38 -6.71 6.05 -20.88
C GLY A 38 -5.44 6.74 -20.35
N GLU A 39 -5.52 7.50 -19.26
CA GLU A 39 -4.37 8.16 -18.64
C GLU A 39 -3.52 7.10 -17.88
N PRO A 40 -2.17 7.15 -17.98
CA PRO A 40 -1.30 6.26 -17.23
C PRO A 40 -1.52 6.43 -15.72
N LEU A 41 -1.77 5.33 -15.00
CA LEU A 41 -2.01 5.37 -13.56
C LEU A 41 -0.85 6.04 -12.79
N LYS A 42 0.38 5.91 -13.29
CA LYS A 42 1.57 6.56 -12.73
C LYS A 42 1.39 8.08 -12.64
N ASP A 43 0.88 8.71 -13.69
CA ASP A 43 0.71 10.17 -13.76
C ASP A 43 -0.44 10.63 -12.84
N VAL A 44 -1.49 9.82 -12.74
CA VAL A 44 -2.60 10.05 -11.82
C VAL A 44 -2.14 9.96 -10.36
N LEU A 45 -1.30 8.96 -10.02
CA LEU A 45 -0.73 8.82 -8.68
C LEU A 45 0.24 9.96 -8.35
N ALA A 46 1.06 10.40 -9.29
CA ALA A 46 1.96 11.54 -9.13
C ALA A 46 1.22 12.87 -8.91
N ALA A 47 -0.03 12.97 -9.39
CA ALA A 47 -0.89 14.15 -9.17
C ALA A 47 -1.51 14.21 -7.75
N ILE A 48 -1.16 13.28 -6.84
CA ILE A 48 -1.61 13.30 -5.45
C ILE A 48 -0.68 14.17 -4.61
N ASP A 49 -1.26 15.09 -3.83
CA ASP A 49 -0.57 15.87 -2.82
C ASP A 49 -0.71 15.18 -1.45
N VAL A 50 0.41 14.68 -0.92
CA VAL A 50 0.46 14.05 0.42
C VAL A 50 0.56 15.13 1.48
N GLN A 51 -0.54 15.34 2.21
CA GLN A 51 -0.63 16.35 3.25
C GLN A 51 0.28 16.03 4.45
N LYS A 52 0.50 17.00 5.33
CA LYS A 52 1.21 16.76 6.60
C LYS A 52 0.44 15.70 7.39
N VAL A 53 1.16 14.67 7.85
CA VAL A 53 0.56 13.60 8.64
C VAL A 53 0.22 14.10 10.04
N VAL A 54 -1.01 13.89 10.47
CA VAL A 54 -1.44 14.16 11.85
C VAL A 54 -0.99 12.98 12.73
N THR A 55 -0.24 13.29 13.78
CA THR A 55 0.30 12.30 14.73
C THR A 55 -0.04 12.70 16.15
N SER A 56 -0.01 11.75 17.08
CA SER A 56 -0.08 12.04 18.51
C SER A 56 1.20 12.75 18.98
N LEU A 57 1.09 13.55 20.04
CA LEU A 57 2.20 14.27 20.65
C LEU A 57 3.41 13.35 20.89
N ASN A 58 4.61 13.81 20.52
CA ASN A 58 5.90 13.13 20.66
C ASN A 58 6.12 11.87 19.78
N ARG A 59 5.29 11.64 18.74
CA ARG A 59 5.42 10.47 17.83
C ARG A 59 5.47 10.90 16.36
N GLU A 60 6.15 11.99 16.07
CA GLU A 60 6.20 12.58 14.73
C GLU A 60 7.07 11.82 13.75
N ARG A 61 8.02 10.97 14.23
CA ARG A 61 8.99 10.27 13.36
C ARG A 61 8.34 9.31 12.40
N LEU A 62 7.43 8.46 12.88
CA LEU A 62 6.69 7.52 12.02
C LEU A 62 5.90 8.26 10.95
N GLY A 63 5.22 9.35 11.31
CA GLY A 63 4.49 10.20 10.36
C GLY A 63 5.40 10.81 9.29
N HIS A 64 6.61 11.22 9.67
CA HIS A 64 7.61 11.73 8.74
C HIS A 64 8.08 10.63 7.77
N TYR A 65 8.43 9.44 8.26
CA TYR A 65 8.83 8.32 7.41
C TYR A 65 7.70 7.90 6.47
N LEU A 66 6.48 7.77 6.98
CA LEU A 66 5.32 7.42 6.16
C LEU A 66 5.09 8.43 5.03
N ARG A 67 5.16 9.73 5.35
CA ARG A 67 5.00 10.78 4.34
C ARG A 67 6.10 10.69 3.28
N SER A 68 7.35 10.53 3.68
CA SER A 68 8.48 10.40 2.75
C SER A 68 8.34 9.20 1.82
N GLU A 69 7.98 8.03 2.38
CA GLU A 69 7.75 6.81 1.58
C GLU A 69 6.56 6.97 0.62
N LEU A 70 5.46 7.60 1.06
CA LEU A 70 4.31 7.86 0.19
C LEU A 70 4.66 8.82 -0.94
N VAL A 71 5.34 9.93 -0.66
CA VAL A 71 5.78 10.86 -1.71
C VAL A 71 6.68 10.15 -2.72
N PHE A 72 7.65 9.37 -2.25
CA PHE A 72 8.55 8.59 -3.11
C PHE A 72 7.79 7.56 -3.96
N ASN A 73 6.86 6.83 -3.35
CA ASN A 73 6.11 5.76 -4.01
C ASN A 73 5.04 6.26 -4.98
N LEU A 74 4.48 7.45 -4.76
CA LEU A 74 3.45 8.05 -5.61
C LEU A 74 4.03 8.93 -6.72
N ASP A 75 5.09 9.68 -6.41
CA ASP A 75 5.72 10.67 -7.30
C ASP A 75 7.23 10.50 -7.31
N GLY A 76 7.72 9.39 -7.83
CA GLY A 76 9.15 9.10 -7.96
C GLY A 76 9.83 9.77 -9.17
N SER A 77 9.17 10.70 -9.87
CA SER A 77 9.65 11.24 -11.15
C SER A 77 10.61 12.43 -11.02
N GLY A 78 10.65 13.10 -9.86
CA GLY A 78 11.42 14.33 -9.66
C GLY A 78 10.81 15.59 -10.29
N GLU A 79 9.83 15.46 -11.17
CA GLU A 79 9.04 16.55 -11.73
C GLU A 79 7.55 16.33 -11.42
N PRO A 80 7.04 16.86 -10.30
CA PRO A 80 5.67 16.64 -9.89
C PRO A 80 4.70 17.33 -10.88
N PRO A 81 3.73 16.58 -11.44
CA PRO A 81 2.66 17.17 -12.25
C PRO A 81 1.76 18.08 -11.38
N PRO A 82 0.91 18.90 -11.98
CA PRO A 82 -0.08 19.68 -11.26
C PRO A 82 -0.92 18.78 -10.34
N LYS A 83 -1.02 19.14 -9.06
CA LYS A 83 -1.74 18.33 -8.06
C LYS A 83 -3.25 18.40 -8.28
N ARG A 84 -3.89 17.24 -8.38
CA ARG A 84 -5.34 17.07 -8.59
C ARG A 84 -6.07 16.48 -7.40
N TYR A 85 -5.33 15.83 -6.50
CA TYR A 85 -5.87 15.13 -5.33
C TYR A 85 -5.11 15.52 -4.08
N LYS A 86 -5.77 15.39 -2.92
CA LYS A 86 -5.16 15.56 -1.59
C LYS A 86 -5.33 14.29 -0.80
N LEU A 87 -4.22 13.77 -0.23
CA LEU A 87 -4.21 12.61 0.65
C LEU A 87 -3.92 13.08 2.08
N ALA A 88 -4.95 13.07 2.91
CA ALA A 88 -4.86 13.35 4.33
C ALA A 88 -4.62 12.06 5.12
N LEU A 89 -3.75 12.10 6.14
CA LEU A 89 -3.31 10.96 6.91
C LEU A 89 -3.31 11.29 8.41
N ALA A 90 -3.84 10.38 9.22
CA ALA A 90 -3.74 10.42 10.67
C ALA A 90 -3.16 9.10 11.18
N VAL A 91 -2.07 9.17 11.94
CA VAL A 91 -1.32 8.02 12.45
C VAL A 91 -1.51 7.88 13.95
N SER A 92 -1.84 6.69 14.39
CA SER A 92 -1.80 6.24 15.78
C SER A 92 -0.73 5.16 15.91
N GLU A 93 0.10 5.27 16.94
CA GLU A 93 1.21 4.37 17.22
C GLU A 93 1.15 3.88 18.65
N SER A 94 1.35 2.58 18.87
CA SER A 94 1.50 1.96 20.18
C SER A 94 2.67 0.99 20.18
N ALA A 95 3.31 0.81 21.33
CA ALA A 95 4.36 -0.19 21.51
C ALA A 95 3.97 -1.15 22.63
N SER A 96 4.16 -2.45 22.39
CA SER A 96 3.96 -3.51 23.37
C SER A 96 5.24 -4.34 23.51
N SER A 97 5.44 -4.93 24.69
CA SER A 97 6.62 -5.77 24.98
C SER A 97 6.13 -7.16 25.40
N PRO A 98 5.84 -8.06 24.43
CA PRO A 98 5.21 -9.34 24.71
C PRO A 98 6.15 -10.36 25.38
N ILE A 99 7.47 -10.18 25.26
CA ILE A 99 8.46 -11.13 25.79
C ILE A 99 9.29 -10.44 26.86
N VAL A 100 9.29 -11.05 28.06
CA VAL A 100 10.02 -10.59 29.23
C VAL A 100 10.95 -11.71 29.69
N ASP A 101 12.20 -11.38 29.98
CA ASP A 101 13.15 -12.28 30.61
C ASP A 101 12.68 -12.59 32.04
N THR A 102 12.44 -13.87 32.34
CA THR A 102 11.88 -14.31 33.63
C THR A 102 12.82 -14.15 34.79
N ALA A 103 14.15 -14.12 34.54
CA ALA A 103 15.15 -13.96 35.58
C ALA A 103 15.37 -12.50 35.98
N THR A 104 15.31 -11.58 35.02
CA THR A 104 15.59 -10.17 35.22
C THR A 104 14.36 -9.27 35.22
N GLY A 105 13.19 -9.76 34.77
CA GLY A 105 11.97 -9.02 34.59
C GLY A 105 12.04 -7.98 33.46
N ARG A 106 13.07 -8.01 32.62
CA ARG A 106 13.30 -7.01 31.57
C ARG A 106 12.65 -7.45 30.27
N ALA A 107 12.03 -6.51 29.55
CA ALA A 107 11.54 -6.76 28.21
C ALA A 107 12.70 -6.97 27.25
N VAL A 108 12.73 -8.13 26.54
CA VAL A 108 13.76 -8.51 25.56
C VAL A 108 13.33 -8.26 24.13
N SER A 109 12.04 -8.05 23.91
CA SER A 109 11.50 -7.63 22.61
C SER A 109 10.46 -6.54 22.77
N SER A 110 10.21 -5.83 21.69
CA SER A 110 9.12 -4.87 21.60
C SER A 110 8.50 -4.95 20.21
N THR A 111 7.18 -4.77 20.13
CA THR A 111 6.43 -4.68 18.89
C THR A 111 5.80 -3.32 18.79
N LEU A 112 6.17 -2.61 17.73
CA LEU A 112 5.52 -1.37 17.31
C LEU A 112 4.27 -1.72 16.51
N ASN A 113 3.11 -1.22 16.92
CA ASN A 113 1.86 -1.30 16.16
C ASN A 113 1.50 0.10 15.70
N ALA A 114 1.18 0.24 14.42
CA ALA A 114 0.84 1.50 13.80
C ALA A 114 -0.43 1.36 12.98
N ASP A 115 -1.40 2.24 13.22
CA ASP A 115 -2.66 2.33 12.50
C ASP A 115 -2.75 3.71 11.84
N VAL A 116 -3.14 3.72 10.57
CA VAL A 116 -3.28 4.93 9.77
C VAL A 116 -4.69 5.00 9.22
N THR A 117 -5.38 6.10 9.51
CA THR A 117 -6.59 6.47 8.78
C THR A 117 -6.19 7.43 7.66
N TYR A 118 -6.62 7.13 6.44
CA TYR A 118 -6.36 7.97 5.28
C TYR A 118 -7.64 8.35 4.55
N THR A 119 -7.63 9.54 3.94
CA THR A 119 -8.73 10.05 3.12
C THR A 119 -8.14 10.73 1.89
N LEU A 120 -8.54 10.25 0.71
CA LEU A 120 -8.22 10.87 -0.58
C LEU A 120 -9.42 11.69 -1.04
N THR A 121 -9.19 12.98 -1.31
CA THR A 121 -10.19 13.90 -1.85
C THR A 121 -9.73 14.49 -3.17
N ASN A 122 -10.65 15.09 -3.93
CA ASN A 122 -10.28 15.98 -5.00
C ASN A 122 -9.50 17.19 -4.44
N PHE A 123 -8.83 17.97 -5.30
CA PHE A 123 -7.98 19.07 -4.86
C PHE A 123 -8.76 20.17 -4.09
N THR A 124 -10.04 20.37 -4.42
CA THR A 124 -10.91 21.32 -3.74
C THR A 124 -11.41 20.82 -2.37
N GLY A 125 -11.27 19.53 -2.08
CA GLY A 125 -11.75 18.91 -0.83
C GLY A 125 -13.26 18.65 -0.78
N THR A 126 -13.98 18.89 -1.88
CA THR A 126 -15.45 18.77 -1.92
C THR A 126 -15.93 17.33 -2.10
N GLU A 127 -15.11 16.48 -2.74
CA GLU A 127 -15.45 15.08 -3.00
C GLU A 127 -14.44 14.13 -2.36
N THR A 128 -14.92 13.16 -1.60
CA THR A 128 -14.11 12.06 -1.08
C THR A 128 -14.11 10.92 -2.10
N ILE A 129 -12.91 10.56 -2.57
CA ILE A 129 -12.70 9.48 -3.54
C ILE A 129 -12.61 8.14 -2.81
N VAL A 130 -11.77 8.08 -1.77
CA VAL A 130 -11.64 6.90 -0.92
C VAL A 130 -11.27 7.30 0.49
N LYS A 131 -11.79 6.55 1.47
CA LYS A 131 -11.42 6.61 2.87
C LYS A 131 -11.17 5.19 3.37
N GLY A 132 -10.14 5.01 4.17
CA GLY A 132 -9.80 3.70 4.69
C GLY A 132 -8.80 3.74 5.84
N THR A 133 -8.48 2.56 6.33
CA THR A 133 -7.47 2.34 7.37
C THR A 133 -6.43 1.37 6.89
N ALA A 134 -5.18 1.55 7.28
CA ALA A 134 -4.08 0.64 7.05
C ALA A 134 -3.39 0.38 8.39
N SER A 135 -2.93 -0.86 8.60
CA SER A 135 -2.27 -1.26 9.84
C SER A 135 -0.98 -1.99 9.54
N ALA A 136 0.05 -1.75 10.33
CA ALA A 136 1.30 -2.47 10.25
C ALA A 136 1.88 -2.69 11.66
N SER A 137 2.61 -3.79 11.80
CA SER A 137 3.38 -4.07 13.00
C SER A 137 4.83 -4.41 12.65
N ALA A 138 5.76 -4.00 13.51
CA ALA A 138 7.17 -4.29 13.36
C ALA A 138 7.81 -4.60 14.72
N SER A 139 8.32 -5.79 14.87
CA SER A 139 9.01 -6.21 16.09
C SER A 139 10.51 -5.91 16.00
N TYR A 140 11.11 -5.66 17.16
CA TYR A 140 12.55 -5.49 17.31
C TYR A 140 13.03 -6.01 18.66
N GLU A 141 14.28 -6.43 18.71
CA GLU A 141 14.92 -6.86 19.94
C GLU A 141 15.35 -5.66 20.77
N ARG A 142 15.15 -5.73 22.08
CA ARG A 142 15.60 -4.73 23.02
C ARG A 142 16.96 -5.10 23.57
N SER A 143 17.87 -4.14 23.54
CA SER A 143 19.22 -4.28 24.07
C SER A 143 19.41 -3.51 25.36
N ALA A 144 20.28 -4.02 26.24
CA ALA A 144 20.77 -3.26 27.39
C ALA A 144 21.60 -2.03 26.95
N GLN A 145 22.17 -2.07 25.74
CA GLN A 145 22.87 -0.95 25.15
C GLN A 145 21.89 0.07 24.58
N ARG A 146 21.77 1.22 25.23
CA ARG A 146 20.79 2.26 24.86
C ARG A 146 20.85 2.67 23.39
N PHE A 147 22.04 2.76 22.82
CA PHE A 147 22.19 3.15 21.42
C PHE A 147 21.64 2.09 20.46
N ALA A 148 21.91 0.81 20.73
CA ALA A 148 21.38 -0.29 19.93
C ALA A 148 19.85 -0.36 20.01
N ASP A 149 19.27 -0.16 21.20
CA ASP A 149 17.82 -0.14 21.41
C ASP A 149 17.14 0.97 20.60
N VAL A 150 17.69 2.20 20.65
CA VAL A 150 17.16 3.34 19.88
C VAL A 150 17.24 3.09 18.36
N ARG A 151 18.33 2.47 17.89
CA ARG A 151 18.50 2.16 16.46
C ARG A 151 17.52 1.08 16.01
N ALA A 152 17.31 0.03 16.82
CA ALA A 152 16.36 -1.04 16.54
C ALA A 152 14.91 -0.52 16.50
N ALA A 153 14.53 0.33 17.45
CA ALA A 153 13.22 0.99 17.45
C ALA A 153 12.99 1.84 16.20
N ARG A 154 14.02 2.62 15.81
CA ARG A 154 13.95 3.46 14.59
C ARG A 154 13.82 2.61 13.32
N ASP A 155 14.54 1.50 13.21
CA ASP A 155 14.40 0.57 12.10
C ASP A 155 12.99 -0.01 12.03
N ALA A 156 12.39 -0.36 13.16
CA ALA A 156 11.01 -0.83 13.22
C ALA A 156 10.01 0.23 12.71
N GLU A 157 10.18 1.51 13.09
CA GLU A 157 9.37 2.63 12.57
C GLU A 157 9.48 2.74 11.04
N ILE A 158 10.69 2.63 10.47
CA ILE A 158 10.92 2.70 9.02
C ILE A 158 10.25 1.52 8.29
N ARG A 159 10.38 0.29 8.82
CA ARG A 159 9.73 -0.90 8.25
C ARG A 159 8.20 -0.79 8.30
N ALA A 160 7.64 -0.34 9.41
CA ALA A 160 6.21 -0.11 9.53
C ALA A 160 5.72 0.97 8.54
N ALA A 161 6.46 2.07 8.38
CA ALA A 161 6.14 3.13 7.43
C ALA A 161 6.10 2.64 5.98
N LYS A 162 7.07 1.79 5.57
CA LYS A 162 7.09 1.17 4.23
C LYS A 162 5.88 0.31 3.98
N LEU A 163 5.56 -0.60 4.91
CA LEU A 163 4.39 -1.48 4.80
C LEU A 163 3.08 -0.68 4.70
N LEU A 164 2.93 0.38 5.51
CA LEU A 164 1.77 1.26 5.46
C LEU A 164 1.67 2.02 4.14
N ALA A 165 2.79 2.54 3.64
CA ALA A 165 2.83 3.27 2.37
C ALA A 165 2.42 2.38 1.20
N ASP A 166 2.91 1.13 1.14
CA ASP A 166 2.57 0.17 0.10
C ASP A 166 1.08 -0.23 0.13
N GLN A 167 0.52 -0.46 1.34
CA GLN A 167 -0.91 -0.74 1.49
C GLN A 167 -1.77 0.44 1.03
N ILE A 168 -1.43 1.65 1.45
CA ILE A 168 -2.18 2.87 1.10
C ILE A 168 -2.10 3.11 -0.42
N LYS A 169 -0.89 3.05 -1.02
CA LYS A 169 -0.70 3.18 -2.46
C LYS A 169 -1.58 2.21 -3.24
N THR A 170 -1.56 0.93 -2.87
CA THR A 170 -2.35 -0.11 -3.55
C THR A 170 -3.85 0.18 -3.50
N ARG A 171 -4.38 0.56 -2.33
CA ARG A 171 -5.80 0.86 -2.15
C ARG A 171 -6.23 2.14 -2.87
N VAL A 172 -5.39 3.16 -2.84
CA VAL A 172 -5.60 4.42 -3.57
C VAL A 172 -5.60 4.17 -5.09
N ALA A 173 -4.64 3.38 -5.59
CA ALA A 173 -4.57 2.99 -6.99
C ALA A 173 -5.84 2.26 -7.44
N LEU A 174 -6.31 1.27 -6.66
CA LEU A 174 -7.56 0.56 -6.94
C LEU A 174 -8.77 1.49 -6.99
N ALA A 175 -8.88 2.41 -6.05
CA ALA A 175 -10.01 3.37 -6.00
C ALA A 175 -10.01 4.33 -7.20
N LEU A 176 -8.82 4.78 -7.65
CA LEU A 176 -8.69 5.65 -8.81
C LEU A 176 -9.01 4.91 -10.12
N VAL A 177 -8.59 3.65 -10.25
CA VAL A 177 -8.92 2.82 -11.43
C VAL A 177 -10.41 2.47 -11.49
N SER A 178 -11.07 2.30 -10.33
CA SER A 178 -12.51 1.92 -10.29
C SER A 178 -13.46 3.09 -10.50
N LYS A 179 -13.03 4.33 -10.22
CA LYS A 179 -13.86 5.55 -10.37
C LYS A 179 -13.64 6.28 -11.72
N SER A 180 -12.62 5.90 -12.47
CA SER A 180 -12.29 6.56 -13.75
C SER A 180 -13.12 6.04 -14.91
#